data_cd4cd3930a8373e13b3c13fd34121bf8
#
_entry.id   cd4cd3930a8373e13b3c13fd34121bf8
#
_cell.length_a   1.000
_cell.length_b   1.000
_cell.length_c   1.000
_cell.angle_alpha   90.00
_cell.angle_beta   90.00
_cell.angle_gamma   90.00
#
_symmetry.space_group_name_H-M   'P 1'
#
loop_
_entity.id
_entity.type
_entity.pdbx_description
1 polymer ?
#
loop_
_entity_poly.entity_id
_entity_poly.type
_entity_poly.pdbx_seq_one_letter_code
_entity_poly.pdbx_strand_id
1 'polypeptide(L)'
;PRAVDRTQYALASGFAEILSTQLAIHELEVQKELTARAEVRALQAQINPHFLFNTLNTIASFTRTDPLRARELLREFSSFYRATLDNSGSLIPVSREVAQTKRYLTFEKARFGEDRVLATFDVSEDIEDTLVPAFVIQPIVENAVRHGMGDGDALRIDVSVHRDGEDAILIAVADNGVGMDEGTAARLFDERSARPDANSPQGGGAGVAMHNISERIHRFYGPHSYTRVESAPGKGTKVLLHLDLSESIFDIQE
;
A
#
# COMPACT_ATOMS: atom_id res chain seq x y z
N PRO A 1 -54.20 30.47 28.07
CA PRO A 1 -53.28 30.04 27.02
C PRO A 1 -53.60 30.85 25.78
N ARG A 2 -52.70 31.75 25.33
CA ARG A 2 -52.89 32.52 24.10
C ARG A 2 -52.76 31.56 22.92
N ALA A 3 -53.80 31.47 22.07
CA ALA A 3 -53.73 30.75 20.83
C ALA A 3 -52.61 31.33 19.97
N VAL A 4 -51.67 30.53 19.51
CA VAL A 4 -50.63 30.93 18.58
C VAL A 4 -51.34 31.32 17.27
N ASP A 5 -51.13 32.56 16.82
CA ASP A 5 -51.71 33.07 15.58
C ASP A 5 -51.12 32.32 14.39
N ARG A 6 -51.97 32.04 13.39
CA ARG A 6 -51.57 31.33 12.15
C ARG A 6 -50.35 31.97 11.47
N THR A 7 -50.24 33.29 11.58
CA THR A 7 -49.12 34.07 11.05
C THR A 7 -47.80 33.77 11.79
N GLN A 8 -47.87 33.64 13.14
CA GLN A 8 -46.71 33.29 13.96
C GLN A 8 -46.27 31.85 13.68
N TYR A 9 -47.19 30.94 13.49
CA TYR A 9 -46.85 29.54 13.13
C TYR A 9 -46.20 29.47 11.74
N ALA A 10 -46.72 30.18 10.73
CA ALA A 10 -46.12 30.22 9.39
C ALA A 10 -44.73 30.85 9.38
N LEU A 11 -44.50 31.92 10.16
CA LEU A 11 -43.16 32.52 10.34
C LEU A 11 -42.20 31.56 11.02
N ALA A 12 -42.59 30.90 12.11
CA ALA A 12 -41.77 29.98 12.83
C ALA A 12 -41.40 28.74 11.95
N SER A 13 -42.38 28.23 11.15
CA SER A 13 -42.13 27.16 10.23
C SER A 13 -41.15 27.55 9.10
N GLY A 14 -41.31 28.76 8.54
CA GLY A 14 -40.38 29.27 7.53
C GLY A 14 -38.94 29.48 8.06
N PHE A 15 -38.81 29.99 9.29
CA PHE A 15 -37.50 30.10 9.95
C PHE A 15 -36.87 28.71 10.23
N ALA A 16 -37.67 27.73 10.67
CA ALA A 16 -37.19 26.38 10.91
C ALA A 16 -36.71 25.70 9.62
N GLU A 17 -37.39 25.93 8.51
CA GLU A 17 -37.02 25.39 7.18
C GLU A 17 -35.71 26.04 6.68
N ILE A 18 -35.56 27.36 6.82
CA ILE A 18 -34.32 28.05 6.46
C ILE A 18 -33.16 27.58 7.34
N LEU A 19 -33.34 27.45 8.65
CA LEU A 19 -32.31 26.95 9.55
C LEU A 19 -31.92 25.51 9.25
N SER A 20 -32.91 24.64 8.99
CA SER A 20 -32.66 23.25 8.60
C SER A 20 -31.86 23.16 7.31
N THR A 21 -32.21 23.98 6.31
CA THR A 21 -31.47 24.06 5.04
C THR A 21 -30.04 24.55 5.24
N GLN A 22 -29.83 25.58 6.07
CA GLN A 22 -28.49 26.11 6.39
C GLN A 22 -27.65 25.10 7.15
N LEU A 23 -28.22 24.35 8.08
CA LEU A 23 -27.53 23.28 8.79
C LEU A 23 -27.12 22.16 7.84
N ALA A 24 -28.01 21.73 6.94
CA ALA A 24 -27.71 20.69 5.93
C ALA A 24 -26.59 21.13 4.97
N ILE A 25 -26.60 22.39 4.52
CA ILE A 25 -25.53 22.96 3.69
C ILE A 25 -24.20 22.96 4.45
N HIS A 26 -24.22 23.42 5.70
CA HIS A 26 -23.02 23.44 6.54
C HIS A 26 -22.45 22.04 6.80
N GLU A 27 -23.32 21.06 7.10
CA GLU A 27 -22.90 19.66 7.24
C GLU A 27 -22.25 19.11 5.94
N LEU A 28 -22.82 19.43 4.79
CA LEU A 28 -22.27 19.05 3.48
C LEU A 28 -20.91 19.69 3.21
N GLU A 29 -20.71 20.96 3.58
CA GLU A 29 -19.43 21.67 3.46
C GLU A 29 -18.37 21.04 4.36
N VAL A 30 -18.71 20.75 5.62
CA VAL A 30 -17.81 20.08 6.57
C VAL A 30 -17.43 18.67 6.09
N GLN A 31 -18.39 17.92 5.58
CA GLN A 31 -18.15 16.59 4.99
C GLN A 31 -17.21 16.66 3.79
N LYS A 32 -17.42 17.61 2.87
CA LYS A 32 -16.53 17.83 1.72
C LYS A 32 -15.10 18.19 2.16
N GLU A 33 -14.97 19.05 3.15
CA GLU A 33 -13.65 19.43 3.67
C GLU A 33 -12.94 18.26 4.33
N LEU A 34 -13.65 17.43 5.11
CA LEU A 34 -13.11 16.22 5.73
C LEU A 34 -12.68 15.20 4.68
N THR A 35 -13.48 15.02 3.64
CA THR A 35 -13.14 14.11 2.52
C THR A 35 -11.91 14.59 1.79
N ALA A 36 -11.84 15.87 1.42
CA ALA A 36 -10.66 16.44 0.76
C ALA A 36 -9.39 16.34 1.62
N ARG A 37 -9.51 16.58 2.94
CA ARG A 37 -8.37 16.39 3.87
C ARG A 37 -7.96 14.93 3.99
N ALA A 38 -8.91 14.00 3.96
CA ALA A 38 -8.62 12.56 3.97
C ALA A 38 -7.92 12.12 2.69
N GLU A 39 -8.36 12.62 1.52
CA GLU A 39 -7.72 12.38 0.23
C GLU A 39 -6.29 12.91 0.19
N VAL A 40 -6.06 14.14 0.66
CA VAL A 40 -4.70 14.72 0.74
C VAL A 40 -3.81 13.90 1.68
N ARG A 41 -4.33 13.44 2.83
CA ARG A 41 -3.58 12.57 3.75
C ARG A 41 -3.29 11.21 3.14
N ALA A 42 -4.24 10.62 2.41
CA ALA A 42 -4.04 9.36 1.70
C ALA A 42 -2.97 9.49 0.62
N LEU A 43 -2.98 10.57 -0.16
CA LEU A 43 -1.93 10.90 -1.14
C LEU A 43 -0.57 11.11 -0.47
N GLN A 44 -0.51 11.81 0.66
CA GLN A 44 0.72 12.00 1.43
C GLN A 44 1.24 10.71 2.05
N ALA A 45 0.36 9.81 2.48
CA ALA A 45 0.74 8.52 3.05
C ALA A 45 1.32 7.55 1.99
N GLN A 46 1.01 7.74 0.71
CA GLN A 46 1.61 7.00 -0.40
C GLN A 46 3.09 7.36 -0.62
N ILE A 47 3.51 8.53 -0.15
CA ILE A 47 4.92 8.92 -0.13
C ILE A 47 5.49 8.40 1.20
N ASN A 48 6.26 7.32 1.18
CA ASN A 48 7.00 6.87 2.36
C ASN A 48 8.11 7.89 2.68
N PRO A 49 7.92 8.81 3.67
CA PRO A 49 8.88 9.90 3.91
C PRO A 49 10.25 9.35 4.33
N HIS A 50 10.24 8.24 5.06
CA HIS A 50 11.47 7.61 5.54
C HIS A 50 12.29 7.02 4.37
N PHE A 51 11.64 6.38 3.40
CA PHE A 51 12.29 5.91 2.18
C PHE A 51 12.85 7.08 1.37
N LEU A 52 12.06 8.15 1.20
CA LEU A 52 12.48 9.38 0.51
C LEU A 52 13.77 9.93 1.11
N PHE A 53 13.79 10.19 2.43
CA PHE A 53 14.97 10.74 3.12
C PHE A 53 16.18 9.82 3.03
N ASN A 54 15.99 8.52 3.22
CA ASN A 54 17.09 7.56 3.16
C ASN A 54 17.68 7.47 1.76
N THR A 55 16.85 7.41 0.72
CA THR A 55 17.31 7.36 -0.66
C THR A 55 18.07 8.63 -1.04
N LEU A 56 17.57 9.83 -0.69
CA LEU A 56 18.27 11.08 -0.95
C LEU A 56 19.61 11.16 -0.21
N ASN A 57 19.68 10.72 1.05
CA ASN A 57 20.93 10.66 1.80
C ASN A 57 21.93 9.69 1.17
N THR A 58 21.46 8.53 0.70
CA THR A 58 22.27 7.55 -0.03
C THR A 58 22.83 8.16 -1.31
N ILE A 59 21.99 8.81 -2.13
CA ILE A 59 22.42 9.50 -3.34
C ILE A 59 23.44 10.59 -3.01
N ALA A 60 23.21 11.39 -1.97
CA ALA A 60 24.14 12.43 -1.52
C ALA A 60 25.50 11.86 -1.09
N SER A 61 25.53 10.69 -0.47
CA SER A 61 26.81 10.03 -0.11
C SER A 61 27.62 9.66 -1.36
N PHE A 62 26.97 9.17 -2.40
CA PHE A 62 27.62 8.82 -3.67
C PHE A 62 28.14 10.03 -4.46
N THR A 63 27.65 11.25 -4.24
CA THR A 63 28.13 12.44 -4.97
C THR A 63 29.63 12.67 -4.84
N ARG A 64 30.24 12.23 -3.72
CA ARG A 64 31.68 12.35 -3.47
C ARG A 64 32.47 11.10 -3.82
N THR A 65 31.87 9.91 -3.67
CA THR A 65 32.57 8.63 -3.85
C THR A 65 32.39 8.04 -5.23
N ASP A 66 31.20 8.17 -5.83
CA ASP A 66 30.85 7.72 -7.17
C ASP A 66 29.79 8.65 -7.79
N PRO A 67 30.22 9.79 -8.39
CA PRO A 67 29.28 10.75 -8.98
C PRO A 67 28.45 10.21 -10.15
N LEU A 68 28.95 9.19 -10.87
CA LEU A 68 28.20 8.57 -11.97
C LEU A 68 27.03 7.76 -11.39
N ARG A 69 27.30 6.95 -10.38
CA ARG A 69 26.26 6.18 -9.68
C ARG A 69 25.21 7.10 -9.01
N ALA A 70 25.65 8.21 -8.41
CA ALA A 70 24.73 9.22 -7.86
C ALA A 70 23.77 9.77 -8.93
N ARG A 71 24.28 10.07 -10.14
CA ARG A 71 23.45 10.56 -11.26
C ARG A 71 22.46 9.51 -11.76
N GLU A 72 22.88 8.27 -11.87
CA GLU A 72 22.00 7.14 -12.24
C GLU A 72 20.88 6.99 -11.24
N LEU A 73 21.20 6.86 -9.95
CA LEU A 73 20.23 6.73 -8.87
C LEU A 73 19.24 7.90 -8.83
N LEU A 74 19.70 9.13 -9.10
CA LEU A 74 18.81 10.29 -9.13
C LEU A 74 17.80 10.23 -10.29
N ARG A 75 18.22 9.75 -11.47
CA ARG A 75 17.33 9.54 -12.62
C ARG A 75 16.30 8.44 -12.35
N GLU A 76 16.76 7.32 -11.82
CA GLU A 76 15.89 6.21 -11.42
C GLU A 76 14.88 6.64 -10.36
N PHE A 77 15.33 7.42 -9.37
CA PHE A 77 14.49 7.95 -8.32
C PHE A 77 13.38 8.85 -8.87
N SER A 78 13.72 9.76 -9.79
CA SER A 78 12.73 10.63 -10.43
C SER A 78 11.69 9.84 -11.22
N SER A 79 12.10 8.77 -11.92
CA SER A 79 11.21 7.88 -12.67
C SER A 79 10.33 7.03 -11.73
N PHE A 80 10.91 6.52 -10.64
CA PHE A 80 10.21 5.75 -9.62
C PHE A 80 9.09 6.57 -8.98
N TYR A 81 9.39 7.80 -8.52
CA TYR A 81 8.40 8.68 -7.89
C TYR A 81 7.29 9.10 -8.83
N ARG A 82 7.62 9.40 -10.09
CA ARG A 82 6.59 9.72 -11.09
C ARG A 82 5.63 8.53 -11.26
N ALA A 83 6.16 7.33 -11.46
CA ALA A 83 5.34 6.13 -11.60
C ALA A 83 4.49 5.84 -10.34
N THR A 84 5.01 6.13 -9.14
CA THR A 84 4.28 6.00 -7.88
C THR A 84 3.09 6.93 -7.80
N LEU A 85 3.24 8.19 -8.24
CA LEU A 85 2.17 9.18 -8.23
C LEU A 85 1.11 8.88 -9.31
N ASP A 86 1.54 8.45 -10.51
CA ASP A 86 0.65 8.19 -11.65
C ASP A 86 -0.22 6.92 -11.45
N ASN A 87 0.27 5.94 -10.69
CA ASN A 87 -0.39 4.63 -10.55
C ASN A 87 -1.29 4.49 -9.31
N SER A 88 -1.43 5.55 -8.50
CA SER A 88 -2.23 5.48 -7.28
C SER A 88 -3.71 5.17 -7.58
N GLY A 89 -4.18 4.03 -7.05
CA GLY A 89 -5.59 3.60 -7.18
C GLY A 89 -5.95 2.91 -8.50
N SER A 90 -4.99 2.66 -9.41
CA SER A 90 -5.20 1.99 -10.69
C SER A 90 -4.81 0.51 -10.64
N LEU A 91 -5.24 -0.21 -11.66
CA LEU A 91 -4.74 -1.53 -11.99
C LEU A 91 -3.61 -1.39 -12.99
N ILE A 92 -2.61 -2.21 -12.81
CA ILE A 92 -1.42 -2.22 -13.67
C ILE A 92 -1.03 -3.66 -14.01
N PRO A 93 -0.38 -3.91 -15.15
CA PRO A 93 0.16 -5.23 -15.46
C PRO A 93 1.13 -5.73 -14.37
N VAL A 94 1.14 -7.04 -14.13
CA VAL A 94 2.09 -7.71 -13.22
C VAL A 94 3.53 -7.30 -13.54
N SER A 95 3.89 -7.28 -14.82
CA SER A 95 5.21 -6.86 -15.29
C SER A 95 5.59 -5.46 -14.81
N ARG A 96 4.63 -4.53 -14.75
CA ARG A 96 4.85 -3.15 -14.27
C ARG A 96 5.03 -3.09 -12.75
N GLU A 97 4.23 -3.85 -12.00
CA GLU A 97 4.36 -3.95 -10.53
C GLU A 97 5.72 -4.55 -10.13
N VAL A 98 6.13 -5.62 -10.82
CA VAL A 98 7.45 -6.26 -10.65
C VAL A 98 8.57 -5.29 -11.00
N ALA A 99 8.48 -4.55 -12.10
CA ALA A 99 9.48 -3.55 -12.48
C ALA A 99 9.60 -2.43 -11.44
N GLN A 100 8.48 -1.98 -10.87
CA GLN A 100 8.42 -0.99 -9.79
C GLN A 100 9.12 -1.52 -8.52
N THR A 101 8.84 -2.76 -8.14
CA THR A 101 9.45 -3.43 -6.99
C THR A 101 10.97 -3.62 -7.19
N LYS A 102 11.42 -3.99 -8.38
CA LYS A 102 12.86 -4.07 -8.72
C LYS A 102 13.56 -2.72 -8.57
N ARG A 103 12.93 -1.62 -9.03
CA ARG A 103 13.47 -0.26 -8.86
C ARG A 103 13.57 0.13 -7.38
N TYR A 104 12.56 -0.17 -6.57
CA TYR A 104 12.64 0.04 -5.12
C TYR A 104 13.87 -0.67 -4.54
N LEU A 105 14.07 -1.93 -4.87
CA LEU A 105 15.23 -2.72 -4.40
C LEU A 105 16.58 -2.16 -4.85
N THR A 106 16.67 -1.50 -6.01
CA THR A 106 17.90 -0.83 -6.44
C THR A 106 18.35 0.23 -5.42
N PHE A 107 17.41 0.98 -4.85
CA PHE A 107 17.73 1.99 -3.82
C PHE A 107 18.14 1.36 -2.49
N GLU A 108 17.44 0.29 -2.09
CA GLU A 108 17.78 -0.40 -0.85
C GLU A 108 19.15 -1.13 -0.94
N LYS A 109 19.47 -1.72 -2.09
CA LYS A 109 20.78 -2.27 -2.39
C LYS A 109 21.88 -1.20 -2.37
N ALA A 110 21.64 -0.04 -2.95
CA ALA A 110 22.57 1.08 -2.89
C ALA A 110 22.81 1.57 -1.45
N ARG A 111 21.78 1.47 -0.58
CA ARG A 111 21.84 1.88 0.81
C ARG A 111 22.54 0.87 1.71
N PHE A 112 22.18 -0.40 1.61
CA PHE A 112 22.65 -1.46 2.53
C PHE A 112 23.84 -2.24 1.99
N GLY A 113 24.10 -2.18 0.69
CA GLY A 113 25.11 -2.96 -0.04
C GLY A 113 24.45 -4.02 -0.93
N GLU A 114 25.02 -4.22 -2.12
CA GLU A 114 24.53 -5.18 -3.13
C GLU A 114 24.45 -6.61 -2.58
N ASP A 115 25.42 -6.98 -1.70
CA ASP A 115 25.51 -8.30 -1.10
C ASP A 115 24.60 -8.50 0.12
N ARG A 116 24.01 -7.43 0.64
CA ARG A 116 23.16 -7.47 1.83
C ARG A 116 21.68 -7.68 1.53
N VAL A 117 21.23 -7.30 0.35
CA VAL A 117 19.84 -7.47 -0.10
C VAL A 117 19.85 -8.22 -1.43
N LEU A 118 19.48 -9.48 -1.38
CA LEU A 118 19.37 -10.35 -2.55
C LEU A 118 17.90 -10.57 -2.86
N ALA A 119 17.51 -10.43 -4.12
CA ALA A 119 16.12 -10.66 -4.52
C ALA A 119 16.06 -11.45 -5.82
N THR A 120 15.19 -12.44 -5.86
CA THR A 120 14.84 -13.21 -7.05
C THR A 120 13.39 -12.93 -7.46
N PHE A 121 13.12 -13.02 -8.74
CA PHE A 121 11.79 -12.81 -9.30
C PHE A 121 11.51 -13.94 -10.30
N ASP A 122 10.51 -14.74 -10.00
CA ASP A 122 10.03 -15.83 -10.82
C ASP A 122 8.58 -15.54 -11.24
N VAL A 123 8.39 -15.08 -12.46
CA VAL A 123 7.11 -14.64 -13.00
C VAL A 123 6.82 -15.40 -14.27
N SER A 124 5.68 -16.07 -14.34
CA SER A 124 5.25 -16.78 -15.55
C SER A 124 4.96 -15.80 -16.68
N GLU A 125 5.46 -16.08 -17.88
CA GLU A 125 5.32 -15.19 -19.06
C GLU A 125 3.85 -14.96 -19.43
N ASP A 126 3.01 -15.96 -19.26
CA ASP A 126 1.57 -15.92 -19.61
C ASP A 126 0.70 -15.01 -18.73
N ILE A 127 1.26 -14.49 -17.63
CA ILE A 127 0.55 -13.62 -16.70
C ILE A 127 1.16 -12.22 -16.57
N GLU A 128 2.22 -11.92 -17.30
CA GLU A 128 2.90 -10.61 -17.22
C GLU A 128 1.97 -9.43 -17.50
N ASP A 129 1.00 -9.61 -18.40
CA ASP A 129 0.01 -8.59 -18.76
C ASP A 129 -1.27 -8.65 -17.90
N THR A 130 -1.40 -9.63 -17.01
CA THR A 130 -2.53 -9.71 -16.08
C THR A 130 -2.54 -8.46 -15.20
N LEU A 131 -3.71 -7.84 -15.12
CA LEU A 131 -3.87 -6.62 -14.31
C LEU A 131 -3.90 -6.97 -12.82
N VAL A 132 -3.19 -6.22 -12.01
CA VAL A 132 -3.21 -6.32 -10.54
C VAL A 132 -3.31 -4.92 -9.93
N PRO A 133 -3.84 -4.76 -8.71
CA PRO A 133 -3.84 -3.47 -8.05
C PRO A 133 -2.41 -2.96 -7.89
N ALA A 134 -2.17 -1.70 -8.25
CA ALA A 134 -0.86 -1.08 -8.03
C ALA A 134 -0.46 -1.16 -6.54
N PHE A 135 0.81 -1.34 -6.26
CA PHE A 135 1.34 -1.49 -4.89
C PHE A 135 0.77 -2.69 -4.13
N VAL A 136 0.73 -3.86 -4.78
CA VAL A 136 0.34 -5.13 -4.15
C VAL A 136 1.56 -5.96 -3.77
N ILE A 137 2.65 -5.91 -4.53
CA ILE A 137 3.92 -6.62 -4.27
C ILE A 137 4.90 -5.73 -3.49
N GLN A 138 5.08 -4.49 -3.95
CA GLN A 138 6.08 -3.59 -3.41
C GLN A 138 5.99 -3.39 -1.89
N PRO A 139 4.82 -3.14 -1.25
CA PRO A 139 4.76 -2.95 0.21
C PRO A 139 5.13 -4.20 1.02
N ILE A 140 4.94 -5.39 0.46
CA ILE A 140 5.35 -6.64 1.12
C ILE A 140 6.88 -6.74 1.09
N VAL A 141 7.50 -6.43 -0.04
CA VAL A 141 8.97 -6.37 -0.18
C VAL A 141 9.57 -5.26 0.69
N GLU A 142 8.91 -4.09 0.79
CA GLU A 142 9.30 -3.02 1.72
C GLU A 142 9.29 -3.51 3.17
N ASN A 143 8.26 -4.26 3.54
CA ASN A 143 8.14 -4.85 4.89
C ASN A 143 9.26 -5.86 5.16
N ALA A 144 9.57 -6.72 4.18
CA ALA A 144 10.67 -7.66 4.26
C ALA A 144 12.02 -6.96 4.46
N VAL A 145 12.32 -5.90 3.69
CA VAL A 145 13.56 -5.12 3.85
C VAL A 145 13.60 -4.42 5.21
N ARG A 146 12.49 -3.82 5.63
CA ARG A 146 12.42 -3.03 6.87
C ARG A 146 12.58 -3.87 8.14
N HIS A 147 11.97 -5.06 8.16
CA HIS A 147 11.88 -5.90 9.35
C HIS A 147 12.67 -7.21 9.24
N GLY A 148 13.02 -7.63 8.02
CA GLY A 148 13.75 -8.87 7.78
C GLY A 148 15.25 -8.77 8.00
N MET A 149 15.83 -7.56 7.92
CA MET A 149 17.27 -7.35 8.07
C MET A 149 17.74 -7.70 9.48
N GLY A 150 18.50 -8.77 9.61
CA GLY A 150 19.22 -9.14 10.83
C GLY A 150 20.65 -8.60 10.86
N ASP A 151 21.34 -8.81 11.98
CA ASP A 151 22.69 -8.27 12.21
C ASP A 151 23.83 -9.01 11.45
N GLY A 152 23.56 -10.15 10.82
CA GLY A 152 24.60 -11.01 10.24
C GLY A 152 24.44 -11.34 8.75
N ASP A 153 23.38 -12.03 8.40
CA ASP A 153 23.21 -12.63 7.08
C ASP A 153 22.57 -11.69 6.06
N ALA A 154 22.82 -11.97 4.77
CA ALA A 154 22.13 -11.29 3.69
C ALA A 154 20.61 -11.60 3.73
N LEU A 155 19.79 -10.56 3.63
CA LEU A 155 18.37 -10.71 3.43
C LEU A 155 18.12 -11.21 2.01
N ARG A 156 17.47 -12.36 1.91
CA ARG A 156 17.00 -12.94 0.65
C ARG A 156 15.51 -12.77 0.55
N ILE A 157 15.06 -12.27 -0.58
CA ILE A 157 13.64 -12.04 -0.87
C ILE A 157 13.32 -12.77 -2.18
N ASP A 158 12.40 -13.70 -2.12
CA ASP A 158 11.93 -14.45 -3.29
C ASP A 158 10.51 -14.00 -3.62
N VAL A 159 10.33 -13.44 -4.82
CA VAL A 159 9.03 -13.03 -5.35
C VAL A 159 8.65 -13.97 -6.47
N SER A 160 7.51 -14.64 -6.34
CA SER A 160 6.97 -15.49 -7.39
C SER A 160 5.53 -15.09 -7.73
N VAL A 161 5.20 -15.13 -9.03
CA VAL A 161 3.86 -14.87 -9.54
C VAL A 161 3.53 -15.93 -10.59
N HIS A 162 2.58 -16.79 -10.28
CA HIS A 162 2.21 -17.92 -11.12
C HIS A 162 0.70 -18.07 -11.20
N ARG A 163 0.22 -18.79 -12.22
CA ARG A 163 -1.18 -19.23 -12.25
C ARG A 163 -1.45 -20.22 -11.12
N ASP A 164 -2.64 -20.12 -10.56
CA ASP A 164 -3.21 -21.05 -9.59
C ASP A 164 -4.54 -21.59 -10.16
N GLY A 165 -4.44 -22.64 -10.99
CA GLY A 165 -5.54 -23.13 -11.79
C GLY A 165 -5.76 -22.31 -13.07
N GLU A 166 -7.00 -22.35 -13.61
CA GLU A 166 -7.36 -21.66 -14.86
C GLU A 166 -7.69 -20.18 -14.62
N ASP A 167 -8.37 -19.88 -13.51
CA ASP A 167 -9.00 -18.59 -13.23
C ASP A 167 -8.39 -17.85 -12.03
N ALA A 168 -7.19 -18.19 -11.61
CA ALA A 168 -6.54 -17.49 -10.50
C ALA A 168 -5.04 -17.28 -10.72
N ILE A 169 -4.48 -16.33 -9.98
CA ILE A 169 -3.03 -16.15 -9.84
C ILE A 169 -2.63 -16.14 -8.36
N LEU A 170 -1.48 -16.71 -8.09
CA LEU A 170 -0.85 -16.71 -6.78
C LEU A 170 0.41 -15.84 -6.82
N ILE A 171 0.43 -14.81 -6.00
CA ILE A 171 1.60 -13.99 -5.75
C ILE A 171 2.18 -14.42 -4.41
N ALA A 172 3.44 -14.78 -4.37
CA ALA A 172 4.13 -15.10 -3.13
C ALA A 172 5.38 -14.23 -2.97
N VAL A 173 5.55 -13.69 -1.78
CA VAL A 173 6.77 -12.98 -1.37
C VAL A 173 7.29 -13.66 -0.11
N ALA A 174 8.48 -14.23 -0.19
CA ALA A 174 9.14 -14.89 0.94
C ALA A 174 10.45 -14.20 1.28
N ASP A 175 10.75 -14.06 2.56
CA ASP A 175 12.03 -13.58 3.08
C ASP A 175 12.63 -14.57 4.09
N ASN A 176 13.95 -14.52 4.26
CA ASN A 176 14.68 -15.29 5.26
C ASN A 176 14.98 -14.47 6.53
N GLY A 177 14.21 -13.41 6.78
CA GLY A 177 14.46 -12.46 7.87
C GLY A 177 14.14 -13.01 9.27
N VAL A 178 13.99 -12.10 10.22
CA VAL A 178 13.77 -12.45 11.62
C VAL A 178 12.44 -13.15 11.91
N GLY A 179 11.49 -13.07 10.97
CA GLY A 179 10.16 -13.61 11.13
C GLY A 179 9.35 -12.91 12.23
N MET A 180 8.17 -13.43 12.52
CA MET A 180 7.28 -12.91 13.54
C MET A 180 6.55 -14.04 14.27
N ASP A 181 6.05 -13.76 15.48
CA ASP A 181 5.20 -14.70 16.20
C ASP A 181 3.83 -14.86 15.54
N GLU A 182 3.15 -15.98 15.85
CA GLU A 182 1.86 -16.34 15.27
C GLU A 182 0.79 -15.25 15.48
N GLY A 183 0.77 -14.62 16.66
CA GLY A 183 -0.19 -13.56 16.99
C GLY A 183 0.04 -12.29 16.17
N THR A 184 1.28 -11.95 15.85
CA THR A 184 1.64 -10.83 14.98
C THR A 184 1.32 -11.17 13.53
N ALA A 185 1.66 -12.38 13.08
CA ALA A 185 1.36 -12.86 11.73
C ALA A 185 -0.14 -12.87 11.44
N ALA A 186 -0.96 -13.39 12.36
CA ALA A 186 -2.42 -13.45 12.23
C ALA A 186 -3.07 -12.05 12.10
N ARG A 187 -2.44 -11.03 12.67
CA ARG A 187 -2.96 -9.66 12.66
C ARG A 187 -2.39 -8.78 11.54
N LEU A 188 -1.46 -9.28 10.74
CA LEU A 188 -0.75 -8.46 9.74
C LEU A 188 -1.70 -7.78 8.74
N PHE A 189 -2.80 -8.45 8.38
CA PHE A 189 -3.82 -7.92 7.47
C PHE A 189 -5.11 -7.46 8.17
N ASP A 190 -5.14 -7.45 9.51
CA ASP A 190 -6.35 -7.12 10.26
C ASP A 190 -6.55 -5.59 10.34
N GLU A 191 -7.81 -5.14 10.27
CA GLU A 191 -8.21 -3.72 10.41
C GLU A 191 -7.68 -3.08 11.69
N ARG A 192 -7.57 -3.87 12.78
CA ARG A 192 -7.07 -3.40 14.08
C ARG A 192 -5.60 -2.99 14.04
N SER A 193 -4.81 -3.60 13.15
CA SER A 193 -3.40 -3.27 12.95
C SER A 193 -3.21 -1.98 12.13
N ALA A 194 -4.26 -1.53 11.42
CA ALA A 194 -4.27 -0.27 10.68
C ALA A 194 -4.46 0.97 11.59
N ARG A 195 -4.90 0.80 12.84
CA ARG A 195 -5.03 1.92 13.78
C ARG A 195 -3.67 2.23 14.41
N PRO A 196 -3.15 3.47 14.24
CA PRO A 196 -1.90 3.84 14.90
C PRO A 196 -2.11 3.78 16.41
N ASP A 197 -1.42 2.89 17.10
CA ASP A 197 -1.28 2.97 18.54
C ASP A 197 -0.54 4.27 18.86
N ALA A 198 -1.18 5.17 19.59
CA ALA A 198 -0.65 6.48 19.96
C ALA A 198 0.68 6.38 20.77
N ASN A 199 1.07 5.19 21.19
CA ASN A 199 2.26 4.93 22.00
C ASN A 199 3.36 4.10 21.29
N SER A 200 3.21 3.75 19.99
CA SER A 200 4.25 3.03 19.25
C SER A 200 5.00 3.95 18.29
N PRO A 201 6.23 4.37 18.62
CA PRO A 201 7.03 5.26 17.77
C PRO A 201 7.46 4.66 16.42
N GLN A 202 7.24 3.37 16.19
CA GLN A 202 7.78 2.63 15.04
C GLN A 202 6.81 1.68 14.30
N GLY A 203 5.53 1.53 14.73
CA GLY A 203 4.68 0.41 14.29
C GLY A 203 3.53 0.71 13.33
N GLY A 204 3.12 1.95 13.11
CA GLY A 204 1.84 2.26 12.45
C GLY A 204 1.77 2.10 10.93
N GLY A 205 2.88 2.10 10.22
CA GLY A 205 2.85 2.14 8.74
C GLY A 205 2.70 0.79 8.04
N ALA A 206 3.29 -0.27 8.56
CA ALA A 206 3.29 -1.59 7.93
C ALA A 206 1.91 -2.27 7.99
N GLY A 207 1.24 -2.24 9.15
CA GLY A 207 -0.10 -2.80 9.31
C GLY A 207 -1.15 -2.11 8.43
N VAL A 208 -1.07 -0.78 8.29
CA VAL A 208 -1.94 0.00 7.39
C VAL A 208 -1.75 -0.43 5.93
N ALA A 209 -0.49 -0.59 5.49
CA ALA A 209 -0.18 -0.97 4.12
C ALA A 209 -0.70 -2.39 3.80
N MET A 210 -0.51 -3.35 4.71
CA MET A 210 -0.95 -4.73 4.53
C MET A 210 -2.48 -4.84 4.53
N HIS A 211 -3.17 -4.15 5.45
CA HIS A 211 -4.63 -4.08 5.46
C HIS A 211 -5.19 -3.52 4.14
N ASN A 212 -4.61 -2.43 3.64
CA ASN A 212 -5.01 -1.82 2.37
C ASN A 212 -4.81 -2.76 1.16
N ILE A 213 -3.82 -3.66 1.20
CA ILE A 213 -3.64 -4.69 0.16
C ILE A 213 -4.83 -5.66 0.19
N SER A 214 -5.18 -6.19 1.36
CA SER A 214 -6.30 -7.12 1.50
C SER A 214 -7.62 -6.50 1.02
N GLU A 215 -7.94 -5.28 1.46
CA GLU A 215 -9.16 -4.57 1.02
C GLU A 215 -9.19 -4.36 -0.50
N ARG A 216 -8.05 -3.98 -1.11
CA ARG A 216 -7.98 -3.79 -2.56
C ARG A 216 -8.15 -5.09 -3.32
N ILE A 217 -7.53 -6.18 -2.86
CA ILE A 217 -7.70 -7.49 -3.47
C ILE A 217 -9.19 -7.88 -3.45
N HIS A 218 -9.84 -7.84 -2.30
CA HIS A 218 -11.28 -8.16 -2.21
C HIS A 218 -12.15 -7.24 -3.07
N ARG A 219 -11.81 -5.95 -3.17
CA ARG A 219 -12.56 -4.98 -3.96
C ARG A 219 -12.51 -5.27 -5.46
N PHE A 220 -11.35 -5.70 -5.99
CA PHE A 220 -11.16 -5.90 -7.42
C PHE A 220 -11.40 -7.34 -7.88
N TYR A 221 -11.22 -8.31 -6.99
CA TYR A 221 -11.22 -9.74 -7.31
C TYR A 221 -12.21 -10.56 -6.46
N GLY A 222 -13.11 -9.90 -5.75
CA GLY A 222 -14.19 -10.56 -5.01
C GLY A 222 -13.74 -11.33 -3.76
N PRO A 223 -14.73 -11.98 -3.09
CA PRO A 223 -14.53 -12.60 -1.79
C PRO A 223 -13.76 -13.93 -1.82
N HIS A 224 -13.58 -14.56 -2.99
CA HIS A 224 -12.80 -15.78 -3.13
C HIS A 224 -11.28 -15.53 -3.16
N SER A 225 -10.88 -14.26 -3.37
CA SER A 225 -9.49 -13.83 -3.23
C SER A 225 -9.12 -13.69 -1.76
N TYR A 226 -7.89 -14.07 -1.40
CA TYR A 226 -7.45 -14.03 -0.01
C TYR A 226 -5.98 -13.66 0.14
N THR A 227 -5.62 -13.26 1.36
CA THR A 227 -4.25 -13.03 1.80
C THR A 227 -3.90 -14.00 2.92
N ARG A 228 -2.68 -14.55 2.91
CA ARG A 228 -2.20 -15.48 3.93
C ARG A 228 -0.75 -15.16 4.30
N VAL A 229 -0.43 -15.30 5.59
CA VAL A 229 0.93 -15.13 6.12
C VAL A 229 1.37 -16.41 6.79
N GLU A 230 2.58 -16.82 6.47
CA GLU A 230 3.29 -17.93 7.11
C GLU A 230 4.59 -17.34 7.67
N SER A 231 4.75 -17.33 8.99
CA SER A 231 5.94 -16.79 9.64
C SER A 231 6.19 -17.47 10.97
N ALA A 232 7.47 -17.55 11.35
CA ALA A 232 7.87 -17.97 12.68
C ALA A 232 9.17 -17.25 13.06
N PRO A 233 9.40 -16.95 14.35
CA PRO A 233 10.63 -16.31 14.79
C PRO A 233 11.90 -17.05 14.31
N GLY A 234 12.80 -16.32 13.65
CA GLY A 234 14.03 -16.85 13.07
C GLY A 234 13.87 -17.68 11.78
N LYS A 235 12.67 -17.77 11.20
CA LYS A 235 12.42 -18.53 9.97
C LYS A 235 11.97 -17.68 8.78
N GLY A 236 11.97 -16.35 8.93
CA GLY A 236 11.49 -15.44 7.91
C GLY A 236 9.98 -15.37 7.82
N THR A 237 9.50 -14.76 6.74
CA THR A 237 8.08 -14.55 6.49
C THR A 237 7.76 -14.91 5.04
N LYS A 238 6.62 -15.55 4.82
CA LYS A 238 6.04 -15.77 3.49
C LYS A 238 4.62 -15.20 3.47
N VAL A 239 4.40 -14.28 2.56
CA VAL A 239 3.09 -13.67 2.29
C VAL A 239 2.57 -14.23 0.99
N LEU A 240 1.33 -14.69 1.00
CA LEU A 240 0.62 -15.23 -0.15
C LEU A 240 -0.60 -14.37 -0.45
N LEU A 241 -0.77 -14.00 -1.71
CA LEU A 241 -1.93 -13.29 -2.22
C LEU A 241 -2.53 -14.15 -3.34
N HIS A 242 -3.74 -14.64 -3.13
CA HIS A 242 -4.51 -15.37 -4.14
C HIS A 242 -5.54 -14.41 -4.73
N LEU A 243 -5.51 -14.23 -6.05
CA LEU A 243 -6.42 -13.37 -6.80
C LEU A 243 -7.26 -14.25 -7.74
N ASP A 244 -8.56 -14.29 -7.48
CA ASP A 244 -9.53 -14.98 -8.32
C ASP A 244 -9.92 -14.07 -9.49
N LEU A 245 -9.54 -14.45 -10.70
CA LEU A 245 -9.76 -13.66 -11.91
C LEU A 245 -11.19 -13.83 -12.45
N SER A 246 -11.91 -14.89 -12.05
CA SER A 246 -13.25 -15.19 -12.53
C SER A 246 -14.30 -14.17 -12.05
N GLU A 247 -14.07 -13.52 -10.91
CA GLU A 247 -14.93 -12.49 -10.33
C GLU A 247 -14.38 -11.07 -10.52
N SER A 248 -13.37 -10.91 -11.38
CA SER A 248 -12.76 -9.60 -11.59
C SER A 248 -13.79 -8.61 -12.16
N ILE A 249 -13.81 -7.38 -11.61
CA ILE A 249 -14.75 -6.30 -12.01
C ILE A 249 -14.67 -5.96 -13.52
N PHE A 250 -13.71 -6.54 -14.25
CA PHE A 250 -13.46 -6.29 -15.68
C PHE A 250 -14.42 -7.02 -16.62
N ASP A 251 -15.02 -8.15 -16.21
CA ASP A 251 -15.99 -8.88 -17.03
C ASP A 251 -17.39 -8.26 -17.03
N ILE A 252 -17.59 -7.13 -16.30
CA ILE A 252 -18.92 -6.48 -16.16
C ILE A 252 -19.09 -5.28 -17.13
N GLN A 253 -18.07 -4.94 -17.94
CA GLN A 253 -18.14 -3.83 -18.93
C GLN A 253 -17.99 -4.29 -20.39
N GLU A 254 -18.65 -5.38 -20.78
CA GLU A 254 -19.04 -5.64 -22.18
C GLU A 254 -20.54 -5.47 -22.42
#